data_861e129aa163ece71e66bf2a865492e0
#
_entry.id   861e129aa163ece71e66bf2a865492e0
#
_cell.length_a   1.000
_cell.length_b   1.000
_cell.length_c   1.000
_cell.angle_alpha   90.00
_cell.angle_beta   90.00
_cell.angle_gamma   90.00
#
_symmetry.space_group_name_H-M   'P 1'
#
loop_
_entity.id
_entity.type
_entity.pdbx_description
1 polymer ?
#
loop_
_entity_poly.entity_id
_entity_poly.type
_entity_poly.pdbx_seq_one_letter_code
_entity_poly.pdbx_strand_id
1 'polypeptide(L)'
;EHIEQKKAIYERYKEGLKGLPVSMNPMDLENSEPNYWLSCLIIDKEAMCKQVRGEQDVCYVKESGKSCPTEILEAIASINAEGRPIWKPMHMQPIYRLNPFVVRDGNGRAKSNAYIAGDVADVGMDIFTRGLCLPSDNKMTVEQQDRIIEVIRACFE
;
A
#
# COMPACT_ATOMS: atom_id res chain seq x y z
N GLU A 1 -18.91 -7.95 16.29
CA GLU A 1 -19.68 -7.45 15.12
C GLU A 1 -18.78 -6.64 14.18
N HIS A 2 -18.16 -5.53 14.61
CA HIS A 2 -17.30 -4.71 13.73
C HIS A 2 -16.08 -5.46 13.19
N ILE A 3 -15.44 -6.31 13.99
CA ILE A 3 -14.29 -7.11 13.53
C ILE A 3 -14.71 -8.07 12.42
N GLU A 4 -15.88 -8.71 12.55
CA GLU A 4 -16.40 -9.62 11.52
C GLU A 4 -16.72 -8.90 10.21
N GLN A 5 -17.27 -7.68 10.28
CA GLN A 5 -17.50 -6.84 9.10
C GLN A 5 -16.18 -6.47 8.42
N LYS A 6 -15.18 -6.05 9.20
CA LYS A 6 -13.85 -5.71 8.68
C LYS A 6 -13.15 -6.92 8.05
N LYS A 7 -13.27 -8.09 8.68
CA LYS A 7 -12.76 -9.35 8.14
C LYS A 7 -13.43 -9.69 6.80
N ALA A 8 -14.75 -9.58 6.72
CA ALA A 8 -15.48 -9.83 5.48
C ALA A 8 -15.04 -8.90 4.34
N ILE A 9 -14.81 -7.61 4.63
CA ILE A 9 -14.28 -6.64 3.67
C ILE A 9 -12.88 -7.05 3.20
N TYR A 10 -11.99 -7.42 4.13
CA TYR A 10 -10.63 -7.87 3.81
C TYR A 10 -10.63 -9.11 2.91
N GLU A 11 -11.39 -10.15 3.28
CA GLU A 11 -11.45 -11.41 2.51
C GLU A 11 -12.07 -11.19 1.13
N ARG A 12 -13.06 -10.29 1.00
CA ARG A 12 -13.64 -9.97 -0.30
C ARG A 12 -12.64 -9.27 -1.21
N TYR A 13 -11.83 -8.32 -0.72
CA TYR A 13 -10.74 -7.74 -1.50
C TYR A 13 -9.72 -8.80 -1.90
N LYS A 14 -9.31 -9.64 -0.97
CA LYS A 14 -8.33 -10.70 -1.21
C LYS A 14 -8.77 -11.65 -2.32
N GLU A 15 -10.04 -12.06 -2.33
CA GLU A 15 -10.59 -12.93 -3.38
C GLU A 15 -10.81 -12.15 -4.70
N GLY A 16 -11.39 -10.94 -4.63
CA GLY A 16 -11.71 -10.15 -5.81
C GLY A 16 -10.48 -9.64 -6.58
N LEU A 17 -9.33 -9.50 -5.91
CA LEU A 17 -8.06 -9.08 -6.53
C LEU A 17 -7.15 -10.26 -6.90
N LYS A 18 -7.61 -11.48 -6.68
CA LYS A 18 -6.86 -12.69 -7.04
C LYS A 18 -6.51 -12.73 -8.53
N GLY A 19 -5.31 -13.14 -8.82
CA GLY A 19 -4.77 -13.20 -10.19
C GLY A 19 -4.13 -11.90 -10.68
N LEU A 20 -4.28 -10.79 -9.95
CA LEU A 20 -3.47 -9.60 -10.17
C LEU A 20 -2.09 -9.74 -9.48
N PRO A 21 -1.07 -9.02 -9.97
CA PRO A 21 0.26 -8.99 -9.35
C PRO A 21 0.27 -8.11 -8.09
N VAL A 22 -0.54 -8.48 -7.12
CA VAL A 22 -0.73 -7.74 -5.86
C VAL A 22 -0.89 -8.71 -4.70
N SER A 23 -0.60 -8.24 -3.50
CA SER A 23 -0.86 -8.97 -2.26
C SER A 23 -1.55 -8.08 -1.24
N MET A 24 -2.38 -8.68 -0.39
CA MET A 24 -2.96 -8.01 0.77
C MET A 24 -1.99 -8.07 1.95
N ASN A 25 -2.14 -7.14 2.90
CA ASN A 25 -1.37 -7.18 4.13
C ASN A 25 -1.51 -8.55 4.81
N PRO A 26 -0.38 -9.20 5.20
CA PRO A 26 -0.40 -10.53 5.80
C PRO A 26 -1.06 -10.49 7.19
N MET A 27 -1.71 -11.60 7.56
CA MET A 27 -2.29 -11.82 8.88
C MET A 27 -1.61 -13.03 9.52
N ASP A 28 -1.04 -12.85 10.70
CA ASP A 28 -0.50 -13.94 11.53
C ASP A 28 -1.63 -14.48 12.41
N LEU A 29 -2.38 -15.44 11.88
CA LEU A 29 -3.51 -16.05 12.58
C LEU A 29 -3.10 -17.10 13.61
N GLU A 30 -1.83 -17.53 13.62
CA GLU A 30 -1.31 -18.50 14.58
C GLU A 30 -0.94 -17.85 15.91
N ASN A 31 -0.40 -16.63 15.87
CA ASN A 31 0.14 -15.95 17.04
C ASN A 31 -0.62 -14.66 17.40
N SER A 32 -1.62 -14.25 16.60
CA SER A 32 -2.34 -13.00 16.83
C SER A 32 -3.82 -13.08 16.42
N GLU A 33 -4.61 -12.20 17.01
CA GLU A 33 -6.00 -11.95 16.63
C GLU A 33 -6.08 -10.57 15.94
N PRO A 34 -6.03 -10.51 14.61
CA PRO A 34 -6.10 -9.24 13.89
C PRO A 34 -7.49 -8.61 14.00
N ASN A 35 -7.53 -7.31 14.16
CA ASN A 35 -8.77 -6.54 14.19
C ASN A 35 -9.26 -6.10 12.80
N TYR A 36 -8.50 -6.40 11.74
CA TYR A 36 -8.78 -6.04 10.35
C TYR A 36 -9.07 -4.55 10.11
N TRP A 37 -8.46 -3.68 10.93
CA TRP A 37 -8.72 -2.24 10.87
C TRP A 37 -8.63 -1.68 9.45
N LEU A 38 -7.58 -2.05 8.73
CA LEU A 38 -7.36 -1.62 7.35
C LEU A 38 -7.09 -2.82 6.44
N SER A 39 -7.62 -2.73 5.23
CA SER A 39 -7.27 -3.59 4.10
C SER A 39 -6.21 -2.87 3.28
N CYS A 40 -4.97 -3.36 3.31
CA CYS A 40 -3.86 -2.77 2.58
C CYS A 40 -3.46 -3.65 1.39
N LEU A 41 -3.21 -3.00 0.26
CA LEU A 41 -2.76 -3.61 -0.98
C LEU A 41 -1.29 -3.25 -1.20
N ILE A 42 -0.48 -4.21 -1.64
CA ILE A 42 0.91 -4.01 -2.06
C ILE A 42 1.05 -4.57 -3.47
N ILE A 43 1.54 -3.74 -4.40
CA ILE A 43 1.80 -4.14 -5.78
C ILE A 43 3.15 -4.86 -5.85
N ASP A 44 3.25 -5.94 -6.62
CA ASP A 44 4.51 -6.65 -6.85
C ASP A 44 5.52 -5.71 -7.53
N LYS A 45 6.81 -5.86 -7.20
CA LYS A 45 7.86 -4.95 -7.70
C LYS A 45 7.91 -4.88 -9.21
N GLU A 46 7.77 -6.02 -9.86
CA GLU A 46 7.84 -6.16 -11.31
C GLU A 46 6.59 -5.60 -12.03
N ALA A 47 5.50 -5.45 -11.29
CA ALA A 47 4.23 -4.89 -11.78
C ALA A 47 4.05 -3.40 -11.44
N MET A 48 5.07 -2.76 -10.88
CA MET A 48 5.06 -1.32 -10.69
C MET A 48 5.33 -0.60 -12.01
N CYS A 49 4.44 0.30 -12.40
CA CYS A 49 4.74 1.27 -13.44
C CYS A 49 5.66 2.37 -12.91
N LYS A 50 6.29 3.10 -13.82
CA LYS A 50 7.16 4.22 -13.45
C LYS A 50 6.36 5.33 -12.80
N GLN A 51 6.69 5.69 -11.56
CA GLN A 51 6.09 6.81 -10.84
C GLN A 51 7.17 7.72 -10.25
N VAL A 52 6.86 9.00 -10.14
CA VAL A 52 7.65 10.01 -9.43
C VAL A 52 6.75 10.59 -8.33
N ARG A 53 7.18 10.45 -7.09
CA ARG A 53 6.53 11.08 -5.93
C ARG A 53 7.38 12.24 -5.45
N GLY A 54 7.09 13.42 -5.96
CA GLY A 54 7.67 14.68 -5.47
C GLY A 54 6.87 15.23 -4.27
N GLU A 55 7.38 16.31 -3.68
CA GLU A 55 6.65 17.02 -2.60
C GLU A 55 5.44 17.80 -3.14
N GLN A 56 5.47 18.19 -4.41
CA GLN A 56 4.45 19.02 -5.05
C GLN A 56 3.74 18.33 -6.20
N ASP A 57 4.42 17.39 -6.88
CA ASP A 57 3.87 16.72 -8.04
C ASP A 57 4.03 15.20 -7.92
N VAL A 58 2.94 14.49 -8.20
CA VAL A 58 2.95 13.05 -8.36
C VAL A 58 2.55 12.73 -9.79
N CYS A 59 3.45 12.09 -10.53
CA CYS A 59 3.17 11.64 -11.89
C CYS A 59 3.55 10.19 -12.08
N TYR A 60 2.88 9.52 -13.01
CA TYR A 60 3.18 8.15 -13.39
C TYR A 60 3.00 7.97 -14.90
N VAL A 61 3.60 6.91 -15.42
CA VAL A 61 3.46 6.54 -16.83
C VAL A 61 2.69 5.23 -16.87
N LYS A 62 1.51 5.24 -17.51
CA LYS A 62 0.70 4.02 -17.69
C LYS A 62 1.43 3.00 -18.55
N GLU A 63 1.43 1.76 -18.09
CA GLU A 63 1.99 0.61 -18.79
C GLU A 63 1.02 -0.56 -18.64
N SER A 64 0.65 -1.23 -19.74
CA SER A 64 -0.22 -2.41 -19.70
C SER A 64 0.36 -3.50 -18.79
N GLY A 65 -0.46 -4.09 -17.95
CA GLY A 65 -0.07 -5.10 -16.96
C GLY A 65 0.62 -4.54 -15.71
N LYS A 66 0.78 -3.22 -15.61
CA LYS A 66 1.44 -2.56 -14.47
C LYS A 66 0.61 -1.38 -13.95
N SER A 67 0.76 -1.10 -12.68
CA SER A 67 0.14 0.06 -12.05
C SER A 67 1.01 0.62 -10.92
N CYS A 68 0.52 1.65 -10.25
CA CYS A 68 1.13 2.20 -9.04
C CYS A 68 0.06 2.68 -8.06
N PRO A 69 0.41 2.88 -6.77
CA PRO A 69 -0.54 3.37 -5.78
C PRO A 69 -1.25 4.65 -6.17
N THR A 70 -0.58 5.56 -6.86
CA THR A 70 -1.17 6.82 -7.32
C THR A 70 -2.28 6.59 -8.34
N GLU A 71 -2.02 5.79 -9.37
CA GLU A 71 -3.02 5.46 -10.39
C GLU A 71 -4.25 4.81 -9.77
N ILE A 72 -4.05 3.81 -8.91
CA ILE A 72 -5.15 3.11 -8.23
C ILE A 72 -5.96 4.08 -7.36
N LEU A 73 -5.30 4.96 -6.59
CA LEU A 73 -6.00 5.94 -5.75
C LEU A 73 -6.81 6.94 -6.57
N GLU A 74 -6.29 7.41 -7.71
CA GLU A 74 -7.03 8.28 -8.63
C GLU A 74 -8.22 7.56 -9.25
N ALA A 75 -8.04 6.31 -9.66
CA ALA A 75 -9.13 5.49 -10.20
C ALA A 75 -10.24 5.24 -9.17
N ILE A 76 -9.90 4.92 -7.92
CA ILE A 76 -10.86 4.80 -6.82
C ILE A 76 -11.58 6.14 -6.56
N ALA A 77 -10.85 7.24 -6.56
CA ALA A 77 -11.42 8.58 -6.37
C ALA A 77 -12.41 8.95 -7.48
N SER A 78 -12.18 8.51 -8.72
CA SER A 78 -13.08 8.77 -9.84
C SER A 78 -14.49 8.20 -9.68
N ILE A 79 -14.65 7.18 -8.82
CA ILE A 79 -15.95 6.59 -8.47
C ILE A 79 -16.47 7.06 -7.10
N ASN A 80 -15.94 8.16 -6.59
CA ASN A 80 -16.33 8.75 -5.30
C ASN A 80 -16.06 7.82 -4.10
N ALA A 81 -15.01 7.03 -4.17
CA ALA A 81 -14.50 6.24 -3.03
C ALA A 81 -13.13 6.75 -2.60
N GLU A 82 -12.77 6.59 -1.33
CA GLU A 82 -11.52 7.11 -0.79
C GLU A 82 -10.60 5.98 -0.35
N GLY A 83 -9.50 5.78 -1.08
CA GLY A 83 -8.32 5.06 -0.62
C GLY A 83 -7.28 6.02 -0.04
N ARG A 84 -6.27 5.49 0.62
CA ARG A 84 -5.17 6.29 1.21
C ARG A 84 -3.82 5.67 0.87
N PRO A 85 -2.76 6.48 0.67
CA PRO A 85 -1.41 5.94 0.63
C PRO A 85 -1.07 5.30 1.99
N ILE A 86 -0.20 4.30 1.99
CA ILE A 86 0.43 3.82 3.23
C ILE A 86 1.20 4.99 3.87
N TRP A 87 1.28 5.00 5.20
CA TRP A 87 1.99 6.06 5.94
C TRP A 87 3.46 6.15 5.53
N LYS A 88 3.88 7.38 5.24
CA LYS A 88 5.28 7.68 4.98
C LYS A 88 6.08 7.41 6.25
N PRO A 89 7.08 6.50 6.21
CA PRO A 89 7.90 6.19 7.39
C PRO A 89 8.54 7.42 8.02
N MET A 90 8.71 7.39 9.34
CA MET A 90 9.24 8.54 10.10
C MET A 90 10.61 8.98 9.59
N HIS A 91 11.51 8.05 9.28
CA HIS A 91 12.84 8.36 8.76
C HIS A 91 12.83 9.02 7.37
N MET A 92 11.74 8.92 6.63
CA MET A 92 11.53 9.61 5.36
C MET A 92 10.91 11.00 5.52
N GLN A 93 10.51 11.40 6.72
CA GLN A 93 10.00 12.75 6.97
C GLN A 93 11.15 13.76 6.92
N PRO A 94 10.96 14.96 6.33
CA PRO A 94 12.03 15.96 6.20
C PRO A 94 12.73 16.32 7.50
N ILE A 95 11.97 16.39 8.61
CA ILE A 95 12.50 16.73 9.94
C ILE A 95 13.48 15.68 10.48
N TYR A 96 13.36 14.43 10.07
CA TYR A 96 14.22 13.32 10.54
C TYR A 96 15.29 12.91 9.54
N ARG A 97 15.44 13.65 8.45
CA ARG A 97 16.37 13.32 7.36
C ARG A 97 17.82 13.16 7.79
N LEU A 98 18.23 13.88 8.83
CA LEU A 98 19.60 13.83 9.36
C LEU A 98 19.76 12.88 10.56
N ASN A 99 18.70 12.25 11.01
CA ASN A 99 18.76 11.33 12.13
C ASN A 99 19.28 9.95 11.68
N PRO A 100 20.05 9.25 12.53
CA PRO A 100 20.49 7.90 12.22
C PRO A 100 19.31 6.95 12.13
N PHE A 101 19.38 6.03 11.18
CA PHE A 101 18.41 4.96 10.99
C PHE A 101 18.91 3.67 11.66
N VAL A 102 18.10 3.09 12.54
CA VAL A 102 18.44 1.85 13.24
C VAL A 102 18.07 0.66 12.36
N VAL A 103 19.03 -0.23 12.12
CA VAL A 103 18.85 -1.45 11.33
C VAL A 103 19.05 -2.69 12.20
N ARG A 104 18.51 -3.81 11.77
CA ARG A 104 18.61 -5.09 12.50
C ARG A 104 20.02 -5.67 12.46
N ASP A 105 20.74 -5.43 11.38
CA ASP A 105 22.08 -6.01 11.15
C ASP A 105 23.20 -5.12 11.68
N GLY A 106 24.19 -5.73 12.30
CA GLY A 106 25.39 -5.08 12.78
C GLY A 106 25.18 -4.16 13.98
N ASN A 107 25.86 -3.02 14.02
CA ASN A 107 25.88 -2.09 15.14
C ASN A 107 24.60 -1.26 15.31
N GLY A 108 23.50 -1.66 14.69
CA GLY A 108 22.18 -1.13 14.94
C GLY A 108 21.89 0.28 14.41
N ARG A 109 22.86 0.96 13.76
CA ARG A 109 22.66 2.30 13.22
C ARG A 109 23.35 2.48 11.88
N ALA A 110 22.59 2.81 10.83
CA ALA A 110 23.15 3.32 9.59
C ALA A 110 23.79 4.69 9.87
N LYS A 111 24.98 4.94 9.33
CA LYS A 111 25.71 6.22 9.48
C LYS A 111 25.15 7.33 8.59
N SER A 112 24.29 7.00 7.63
CA SER A 112 23.67 7.91 6.69
C SER A 112 22.15 7.91 6.85
N ASN A 113 21.49 8.97 6.40
CA ASN A 113 20.07 8.99 6.37
C ASN A 113 19.53 7.96 5.35
N ALA A 114 18.35 7.41 5.61
CA ALA A 114 17.73 6.34 4.81
C ALA A 114 17.49 6.70 3.33
N TYR A 115 17.55 7.97 2.96
CA TYR A 115 17.46 8.41 1.57
C TYR A 115 18.72 8.12 0.76
N ILE A 116 19.83 7.89 1.42
CA ILE A 116 21.16 7.83 0.80
C ILE A 116 21.80 6.45 0.97
N ALA A 117 21.36 5.65 1.92
CA ALA A 117 21.94 4.35 2.23
C ALA A 117 21.45 3.28 1.26
N GLY A 118 22.19 3.06 0.19
CA GLY A 118 21.88 2.03 -0.82
C GLY A 118 21.97 0.59 -0.33
N ASP A 119 22.59 0.32 0.82
CA ASP A 119 22.92 -1.04 1.27
C ASP A 119 21.99 -1.60 2.36
N VAL A 120 21.02 -0.81 2.81
CA VAL A 120 20.07 -1.24 3.85
C VAL A 120 18.72 -1.53 3.24
N ALA A 121 18.19 -2.73 3.47
CA ALA A 121 16.83 -3.07 3.09
C ALA A 121 15.84 -2.26 3.94
N ASP A 122 15.27 -1.23 3.34
CA ASP A 122 14.26 -0.37 3.95
C ASP A 122 12.86 -0.89 3.63
N VAL A 123 12.37 -1.80 4.46
CA VAL A 123 11.05 -2.42 4.33
C VAL A 123 9.94 -1.36 4.41
N GLY A 124 10.08 -0.37 5.29
CA GLY A 124 9.08 0.69 5.43
C GLY A 124 8.95 1.54 4.17
N MET A 125 10.07 1.93 3.57
CA MET A 125 10.09 2.67 2.30
C MET A 125 9.52 1.83 1.16
N ASP A 126 9.88 0.54 1.09
CA ASP A 126 9.37 -0.38 0.06
C ASP A 126 7.84 -0.49 0.13
N ILE A 127 7.29 -0.74 1.32
CA ILE A 127 5.83 -0.80 1.54
C ILE A 127 5.16 0.53 1.20
N PHE A 128 5.73 1.67 1.63
CA PHE A 128 5.21 3.00 1.32
C PHE A 128 5.18 3.26 -0.19
N THR A 129 6.20 2.82 -0.92
CA THR A 129 6.32 3.05 -2.36
C THR A 129 5.30 2.27 -3.17
N ARG A 130 5.02 1.03 -2.77
CA ARG A 130 4.19 0.08 -3.52
C ARG A 130 2.81 -0.16 -2.93
N GLY A 131 2.55 0.35 -1.73
CA GLY A 131 1.35 0.05 -0.97
C GLY A 131 0.34 1.19 -0.92
N LEU A 132 -0.91 0.81 -0.70
CA LEU A 132 -2.03 1.71 -0.43
C LEU A 132 -3.04 1.05 0.50
N CYS A 133 -3.84 1.87 1.18
CA CYS A 133 -4.98 1.43 1.98
C CYS A 133 -6.25 1.54 1.15
N LEU A 134 -7.00 0.45 1.08
CA LEU A 134 -8.29 0.38 0.40
C LEU A 134 -9.42 0.92 1.28
N PRO A 135 -10.51 1.42 0.67
CA PRO A 135 -11.71 1.79 1.41
C PRO A 135 -12.20 0.62 2.27
N SER A 136 -12.43 0.84 3.56
CA SER A 136 -12.76 -0.21 4.52
C SER A 136 -13.85 0.23 5.51
N ASP A 137 -14.80 1.07 5.09
CA ASP A 137 -15.91 1.49 5.94
C ASP A 137 -16.89 0.31 6.18
N ASN A 138 -17.32 0.12 7.43
CA ASN A 138 -18.28 -0.91 7.80
C ASN A 138 -19.66 -0.73 7.14
N LYS A 139 -19.98 0.48 6.65
CA LYS A 139 -21.21 0.79 5.95
C LYS A 139 -21.13 0.56 4.43
N MET A 140 -19.94 0.23 3.94
CA MET A 140 -19.74 -0.05 2.51
C MET A 140 -20.55 -1.28 2.11
N THR A 141 -21.36 -1.16 1.05
CA THR A 141 -22.12 -2.29 0.52
C THR A 141 -21.24 -3.21 -0.31
N VAL A 142 -21.72 -4.42 -0.55
CA VAL A 142 -21.04 -5.41 -1.39
C VAL A 142 -20.84 -4.86 -2.81
N GLU A 143 -21.86 -4.22 -3.36
CA GLU A 143 -21.83 -3.65 -4.72
C GLU A 143 -20.82 -2.49 -4.83
N GLN A 144 -20.73 -1.67 -3.78
CA GLN A 144 -19.72 -0.60 -3.73
C GLN A 144 -18.30 -1.19 -3.70
N GLN A 145 -18.09 -2.24 -2.91
CA GLN A 145 -16.81 -2.92 -2.84
C GLN A 145 -16.43 -3.61 -4.16
N ASP A 146 -17.39 -4.27 -4.81
CA ASP A 146 -17.18 -4.90 -6.12
C ASP A 146 -16.77 -3.88 -7.18
N ARG A 147 -17.44 -2.73 -7.20
CA ARG A 147 -17.05 -1.64 -8.10
C ARG A 147 -15.63 -1.13 -7.85
N ILE A 148 -15.20 -1.06 -6.59
CA ILE A 148 -13.81 -0.70 -6.27
C ILE A 148 -12.85 -1.77 -6.80
N ILE A 149 -13.17 -3.05 -6.62
CA ILE A 149 -12.38 -4.18 -7.13
C ILE A 149 -12.24 -4.10 -8.66
N GLU A 150 -13.33 -3.87 -9.38
CA GLU A 150 -13.36 -3.73 -10.85
C GLU A 150 -12.43 -2.59 -11.31
N VAL A 151 -12.52 -1.42 -10.67
CA VAL A 151 -11.68 -0.26 -11.00
C VAL A 151 -10.20 -0.55 -10.75
N ILE A 152 -9.87 -1.26 -9.66
CA ILE A 152 -8.48 -1.67 -9.39
C ILE A 152 -7.99 -2.64 -10.47
N ARG A 153 -8.81 -3.62 -10.86
CA ARG A 153 -8.46 -4.57 -11.92
C ARG A 153 -8.17 -3.87 -13.24
N ALA A 154 -8.99 -2.89 -13.61
CA ALA A 154 -8.79 -2.09 -14.82
C ALA A 154 -7.48 -1.29 -14.85
N CYS A 155 -6.87 -0.99 -13.69
CA CYS A 155 -5.57 -0.34 -13.63
C CYS A 155 -4.41 -1.25 -14.12
N PHE A 156 -4.63 -2.56 -14.27
CA PHE A 156 -3.62 -3.53 -14.74
C PHE A 156 -3.90 -4.04 -16.16
N GLU A 157 -4.90 -3.52 -16.85
CA GLU A 157 -5.20 -3.81 -18.25
C GLU A 157 -4.46 -2.83 -19.18
#